data_4dd4f71405bc63d201e8aa8020b0efff
#
_entry.id   4dd4f71405bc63d201e8aa8020b0efff
#
_cell.length_a   1.000
_cell.length_b   1.000
_cell.length_c   1.000
_cell.angle_alpha   90.00
_cell.angle_beta   90.00
_cell.angle_gamma   90.00
#
_symmetry.space_group_name_H-M   'P 1'
#
loop_
_entity.id
_entity.type
_entity.pdbx_description
1 polymer ?
#
loop_
_entity_poly.entity_id
_entity_poly.type
_entity_poly.pdbx_seq_one_letter_code
_entity_poly.pdbx_strand_id
1 'polypeptide(L)'
;PAPLYHSAPQAAVNLTLRIGGTVVIMERFDAEQYLSLIGQYQVTHSQLVPTMFSRMLKLPETVREQYDLSTLEIAIHAAAPCPVLVKQQMIEWWGPIIHEYYGATEGLGFAACNSEEWLAHPGTVGKVVLGELSVLDDDMQPLPLGEPGTLWFKSATEFQYHRDEEKTREATSSDGSMTTVGDVGYVDADGFLYLTDRKTFMIISGGVNIYPQET
;
A
#
# COMPACT_ATOMS: atom_id res chain seq x y z
N PRO A 1 -8.69 1.95 12.93
CA PRO A 1 -7.83 3.07 13.38
C PRO A 1 -7.59 4.14 12.30
N ALA A 2 -7.71 3.79 11.01
CA ALA A 2 -7.50 4.72 9.90
C ALA A 2 -8.73 5.59 9.63
N PRO A 3 -8.58 6.83 9.08
CA PRO A 3 -9.68 7.75 8.85
C PRO A 3 -10.70 7.22 7.83
N LEU A 4 -11.98 7.24 8.17
CA LEU A 4 -13.06 6.67 7.36
C LEU A 4 -13.39 7.46 6.09
N TYR A 5 -12.83 8.66 5.92
CA TYR A 5 -12.99 9.41 4.66
C TYR A 5 -12.04 8.94 3.55
N HIS A 6 -11.05 8.08 3.86
CA HIS A 6 -10.25 7.40 2.85
C HIS A 6 -10.96 6.14 2.34
N SER A 7 -10.75 5.83 1.06
CA SER A 7 -11.40 4.70 0.37
C SER A 7 -11.11 3.35 1.03
N ALA A 8 -9.86 3.07 1.40
CA ALA A 8 -9.44 1.79 1.96
C ALA A 8 -10.12 1.47 3.32
N PRO A 9 -10.03 2.32 4.36
CA PRO A 9 -10.70 2.04 5.62
C PRO A 9 -12.23 2.08 5.50
N GLN A 10 -12.80 2.91 4.62
CA GLN A 10 -14.23 2.91 4.34
C GLN A 10 -14.68 1.59 3.72
N ALA A 11 -13.94 1.07 2.74
CA ALA A 11 -14.23 -0.22 2.11
C ALA A 11 -14.12 -1.37 3.12
N ALA A 12 -13.09 -1.37 3.98
CA ALA A 12 -12.93 -2.38 5.02
C ALA A 12 -14.12 -2.40 6.00
N VAL A 13 -14.58 -1.23 6.46
CA VAL A 13 -15.76 -1.11 7.34
C VAL A 13 -17.01 -1.62 6.63
N ASN A 14 -17.27 -1.17 5.40
CA ASN A 14 -18.45 -1.56 4.64
C ASN A 14 -18.47 -3.07 4.37
N LEU A 15 -17.34 -3.66 4.01
CA LEU A 15 -17.22 -5.10 3.78
C LEU A 15 -17.49 -5.88 5.08
N THR A 16 -16.89 -5.48 6.20
CA THR A 16 -17.10 -6.12 7.51
C THR A 16 -18.57 -6.11 7.91
N LEU A 17 -19.23 -4.96 7.78
CA LEU A 17 -20.67 -4.85 8.11
C LEU A 17 -21.54 -5.68 7.15
N ARG A 18 -21.21 -5.70 5.86
CA ARG A 18 -21.95 -6.45 4.84
C ARG A 18 -21.95 -7.96 5.10
N ILE A 19 -20.87 -8.50 5.64
CA ILE A 19 -20.78 -9.93 5.99
C ILE A 19 -21.25 -10.23 7.41
N GLY A 20 -21.80 -9.24 8.13
CA GLY A 20 -22.34 -9.40 9.49
C GLY A 20 -21.29 -9.31 10.59
N GLY A 21 -20.09 -8.82 10.31
CA GLY A 21 -19.05 -8.61 11.29
C GLY A 21 -19.26 -7.36 12.15
N THR A 22 -18.47 -7.25 13.21
CA THR A 22 -18.45 -6.09 14.12
C THR A 22 -17.26 -5.19 13.79
N VAL A 23 -17.46 -3.88 13.84
CA VAL A 23 -16.41 -2.89 13.60
C VAL A 23 -16.13 -2.09 14.86
N VAL A 24 -14.86 -2.03 15.26
CA VAL A 24 -14.37 -1.18 16.34
C VAL A 24 -13.71 0.06 15.73
N ILE A 25 -14.32 1.23 15.95
CA ILE A 25 -13.85 2.50 15.40
C ILE A 25 -13.12 3.28 16.48
N MET A 26 -11.91 3.75 16.17
CA MET A 26 -11.15 4.67 17.01
C MET A 26 -11.39 6.11 16.51
N GLU A 27 -11.66 7.04 17.41
CA GLU A 27 -11.81 8.46 17.08
C GLU A 27 -10.51 9.05 16.53
N ARG A 28 -9.38 8.64 17.11
CA ARG A 28 -8.03 8.96 16.67
C ARG A 28 -7.11 7.78 16.96
N PHE A 29 -6.05 7.63 16.19
CA PHE A 29 -5.08 6.57 16.44
C PHE A 29 -4.21 6.92 17.66
N ASP A 30 -4.25 6.05 18.65
CA ASP A 30 -3.32 5.96 19.76
C ASP A 30 -2.77 4.53 19.80
N ALA A 31 -1.44 4.38 19.88
CA ALA A 31 -0.78 3.10 19.71
C ALA A 31 -1.10 2.12 20.85
N GLU A 32 -1.10 2.61 22.08
CA GLU A 32 -1.38 1.77 23.26
C GLU A 32 -2.87 1.41 23.35
N GLN A 33 -3.75 2.39 23.13
CA GLN A 33 -5.18 2.13 23.06
C GLN A 33 -5.53 1.11 21.96
N TYR A 34 -4.85 1.18 20.80
CA TYR A 34 -5.08 0.24 19.71
C TYR A 34 -4.78 -1.21 20.16
N LEU A 35 -3.64 -1.46 20.82
CA LEU A 35 -3.29 -2.78 21.35
C LEU A 35 -4.31 -3.25 22.39
N SER A 36 -4.72 -2.37 23.29
CA SER A 36 -5.76 -2.68 24.29
C SER A 36 -7.09 -3.08 23.65
N LEU A 37 -7.52 -2.39 22.59
CA LEU A 37 -8.78 -2.69 21.91
C LEU A 37 -8.77 -4.05 21.21
N ILE A 38 -7.61 -4.53 20.73
CA ILE A 38 -7.50 -5.88 20.13
C ILE A 38 -7.91 -6.92 21.15
N GLY A 39 -7.31 -6.95 22.33
CA GLY A 39 -7.64 -7.91 23.38
C GLY A 39 -9.06 -7.72 23.93
N GLN A 40 -9.48 -6.45 24.16
CA GLN A 40 -10.80 -6.15 24.72
C GLN A 40 -11.96 -6.61 23.83
N TYR A 41 -11.83 -6.43 22.51
CA TYR A 41 -12.89 -6.76 21.55
C TYR A 41 -12.59 -8.01 20.72
N GLN A 42 -11.50 -8.71 21.03
CA GLN A 42 -11.06 -9.89 20.31
C GLN A 42 -11.01 -9.66 18.79
N VAL A 43 -10.31 -8.58 18.40
CA VAL A 43 -10.21 -8.16 17.00
C VAL A 43 -9.42 -9.18 16.21
N THR A 44 -9.98 -9.64 15.09
CA THR A 44 -9.36 -10.63 14.20
C THR A 44 -8.67 -9.98 12.99
N HIS A 45 -9.17 -8.85 12.54
CA HIS A 45 -8.67 -8.17 11.32
C HIS A 45 -8.49 -6.67 11.56
N SER A 46 -7.46 -6.08 10.97
CA SER A 46 -7.23 -4.64 11.05
C SER A 46 -6.65 -4.06 9.78
N GLN A 47 -7.12 -2.84 9.42
CA GLN A 47 -6.58 -2.01 8.35
C GLN A 47 -5.71 -0.90 8.96
N LEU A 48 -4.46 -0.80 8.52
CA LEU A 48 -3.43 0.05 9.08
C LEU A 48 -2.71 0.87 7.99
N VAL A 49 -1.84 1.77 8.42
CA VAL A 49 -0.86 2.45 7.56
C VAL A 49 0.53 2.39 8.22
N PRO A 50 1.64 2.50 7.47
CA PRO A 50 3.00 2.31 7.98
C PRO A 50 3.38 3.21 9.16
N THR A 51 2.86 4.44 9.22
CA THR A 51 3.08 5.34 10.36
C THR A 51 2.52 4.81 11.68
N MET A 52 1.46 4.01 11.63
CA MET A 52 0.88 3.35 12.81
C MET A 52 1.83 2.26 13.32
N PHE A 53 2.44 1.48 12.43
CA PHE A 53 3.48 0.52 12.78
C PHE A 53 4.64 1.19 13.50
N SER A 54 5.20 2.25 12.89
CA SER A 54 6.29 3.02 13.50
C SER A 54 5.93 3.58 14.88
N ARG A 55 4.68 3.99 15.10
CA ARG A 55 4.22 4.49 16.41
C ARG A 55 4.08 3.37 17.43
N MET A 56 3.61 2.19 17.04
CA MET A 56 3.51 1.03 17.92
C MET A 56 4.89 0.49 18.31
N LEU A 57 5.84 0.42 17.37
CA LEU A 57 7.21 -0.01 17.63
C LEU A 57 7.99 0.95 18.57
N LYS A 58 7.59 2.23 18.65
CA LYS A 58 8.14 3.21 19.62
C LYS A 58 7.65 3.00 21.04
N LEU A 59 6.60 2.23 21.28
CA LEU A 59 6.20 1.88 22.63
C LEU A 59 7.27 1.01 23.29
N PRO A 60 7.55 1.21 24.61
CA PRO A 60 8.43 0.32 25.35
C PRO A 60 8.00 -1.14 25.20
N GLU A 61 8.96 -2.05 25.12
CA GLU A 61 8.68 -3.49 25.01
C GLU A 61 7.79 -4.00 26.16
N THR A 62 8.09 -3.53 27.39
CA THR A 62 7.28 -3.83 28.56
C THR A 62 5.82 -3.38 28.48
N VAL A 63 5.51 -2.38 27.65
CA VAL A 63 4.14 -1.96 27.37
C VAL A 63 3.53 -2.86 26.31
N ARG A 64 4.27 -3.16 25.24
CA ARG A 64 3.79 -4.02 24.13
C ARG A 64 3.42 -5.42 24.59
N GLU A 65 4.17 -5.98 25.54
CA GLU A 65 3.97 -7.32 26.11
C GLU A 65 2.76 -7.43 27.06
N GLN A 66 2.15 -6.32 27.46
CA GLN A 66 0.98 -6.35 28.35
C GLN A 66 -0.33 -6.69 27.63
N TYR A 67 -0.34 -6.64 26.31
CA TYR A 67 -1.55 -6.79 25.51
C TYR A 67 -1.61 -8.15 24.83
N ASP A 68 -2.76 -8.81 24.98
CA ASP A 68 -3.06 -10.05 24.26
C ASP A 68 -3.49 -9.74 22.83
N LEU A 69 -2.66 -10.12 21.86
CA LEU A 69 -2.91 -9.97 20.44
C LEU A 69 -3.25 -11.28 19.74
N SER A 70 -3.45 -12.36 20.49
CA SER A 70 -3.60 -13.73 19.97
C SER A 70 -4.82 -13.91 19.05
N THR A 71 -5.80 -13.02 19.13
CA THR A 71 -6.98 -13.07 18.26
C THR A 71 -6.77 -12.38 16.90
N LEU A 72 -5.68 -11.58 16.75
CA LEU A 72 -5.41 -10.87 15.50
C LEU A 72 -4.85 -11.86 14.46
N GLU A 73 -5.63 -12.15 13.45
CA GLU A 73 -5.31 -13.10 12.39
C GLU A 73 -4.73 -12.43 11.15
N ILE A 74 -5.20 -11.21 10.84
CA ILE A 74 -4.80 -10.48 9.64
C ILE A 74 -4.64 -8.99 9.95
N ALA A 75 -3.47 -8.44 9.63
CA ALA A 75 -3.19 -7.02 9.66
C ALA A 75 -2.82 -6.54 8.25
N ILE A 76 -3.65 -5.72 7.65
CA ILE A 76 -3.44 -5.21 6.31
C ILE A 76 -2.92 -3.79 6.38
N HIS A 77 -1.87 -3.46 5.63
CA HIS A 77 -1.45 -2.07 5.47
C HIS A 77 -1.32 -1.68 3.99
N ALA A 78 -1.44 -0.40 3.74
CA ALA A 78 -1.35 0.20 2.41
C ALA A 78 -1.16 1.72 2.52
N ALA A 79 -1.33 2.42 1.41
CA ALA A 79 -1.46 3.87 1.27
C ALA A 79 -0.14 4.67 1.37
N ALA A 80 0.95 4.09 1.81
CA ALA A 80 2.27 4.71 1.83
C ALA A 80 3.35 3.63 1.81
N PRO A 81 4.57 3.94 1.34
CA PRO A 81 5.71 3.05 1.46
C PRO A 81 5.98 2.69 2.92
N CYS A 82 6.20 1.42 3.18
CA CYS A 82 6.56 0.93 4.51
C CYS A 82 8.07 0.73 4.57
N PRO A 83 8.81 1.43 5.47
CA PRO A 83 10.23 1.19 5.62
C PRO A 83 10.51 -0.29 5.93
N VAL A 84 11.49 -0.88 5.22
CA VAL A 84 11.82 -2.31 5.31
C VAL A 84 12.01 -2.76 6.76
N LEU A 85 12.81 -2.02 7.55
CA LEU A 85 13.04 -2.33 8.96
C LEU A 85 11.77 -2.29 9.81
N VAL A 86 10.86 -1.35 9.53
CA VAL A 86 9.60 -1.22 10.27
C VAL A 86 8.72 -2.44 10.01
N LYS A 87 8.57 -2.85 8.76
CA LYS A 87 7.74 -4.02 8.43
C LYS A 87 8.36 -5.31 8.93
N GLN A 88 9.69 -5.46 8.83
CA GLN A 88 10.40 -6.61 9.38
C GLN A 88 10.18 -6.73 10.88
N GLN A 89 10.36 -5.66 11.65
CA GLN A 89 10.14 -5.65 13.10
C GLN A 89 8.67 -5.95 13.47
N MET A 90 7.72 -5.48 12.67
CA MET A 90 6.31 -5.81 12.89
C MET A 90 6.02 -7.28 12.64
N ILE A 91 6.60 -7.89 11.59
CA ILE A 91 6.47 -9.33 11.32
C ILE A 91 7.13 -10.15 12.43
N GLU A 92 8.31 -9.73 12.94
CA GLU A 92 8.97 -10.37 14.08
C GLU A 92 8.10 -10.34 15.34
N TRP A 93 7.40 -9.23 15.57
CA TRP A 93 6.54 -9.05 16.75
C TRP A 93 5.18 -9.76 16.62
N TRP A 94 4.49 -9.61 15.49
CA TRP A 94 3.11 -10.09 15.31
C TRP A 94 3.03 -11.45 14.62
N GLY A 95 4.13 -11.96 14.09
CA GLY A 95 4.15 -13.12 13.21
C GLY A 95 3.75 -12.80 11.77
N PRO A 96 3.62 -13.83 10.91
CA PRO A 96 3.40 -13.68 9.47
C PRO A 96 1.94 -13.35 9.10
N ILE A 97 1.29 -12.49 9.88
CA ILE A 97 -0.11 -12.06 9.67
C ILE A 97 -0.24 -10.73 8.93
N ILE A 98 0.89 -10.11 8.55
CA ILE A 98 0.90 -8.80 7.91
C ILE A 98 0.80 -8.98 6.41
N HIS A 99 -0.20 -8.32 5.82
CA HIS A 99 -0.44 -8.24 4.39
C HIS A 99 -0.26 -6.81 3.91
N GLU A 100 0.26 -6.65 2.72
CA GLU A 100 0.36 -5.36 2.05
C GLU A 100 -0.37 -5.39 0.73
N TYR A 101 -0.95 -4.27 0.36
CA TYR A 101 -1.39 -4.06 -1.01
C TYR A 101 -1.02 -2.66 -1.52
N TYR A 102 -0.85 -2.60 -2.82
CA TYR A 102 -0.76 -1.37 -3.60
C TYR A 102 -1.98 -1.26 -4.51
N GLY A 103 -2.56 -0.08 -4.55
CA GLY A 103 -3.67 0.25 -5.41
C GLY A 103 -4.03 1.72 -5.29
N ALA A 104 -4.78 2.22 -6.26
CA ALA A 104 -5.23 3.61 -6.30
C ALA A 104 -6.76 3.69 -6.18
N THR A 105 -7.24 4.82 -5.65
CA THR A 105 -8.70 5.11 -5.55
C THR A 105 -9.37 5.13 -6.92
N GLU A 106 -8.60 5.45 -7.95
CA GLU A 106 -8.98 5.43 -9.37
C GLU A 106 -9.32 4.02 -9.88
N GLY A 107 -8.94 2.96 -9.15
CA GLY A 107 -9.27 1.59 -9.50
C GLY A 107 -8.48 1.02 -10.67
N LEU A 108 -7.24 1.47 -10.87
CA LEU A 108 -6.41 1.11 -12.05
C LEU A 108 -5.99 -0.36 -12.04
N GLY A 109 -5.40 -0.78 -10.94
CA GLY A 109 -4.87 -2.11 -10.73
C GLY A 109 -4.64 -2.36 -9.25
N PHE A 110 -4.26 -3.59 -8.92
CA PHE A 110 -4.06 -3.99 -7.55
C PHE A 110 -2.92 -5.00 -7.47
N ALA A 111 -1.92 -4.71 -6.63
CA ALA A 111 -0.87 -5.65 -6.27
C ALA A 111 -0.96 -5.98 -4.79
N ALA A 112 -0.58 -7.19 -4.40
CA ALA A 112 -0.63 -7.61 -3.01
C ALA A 112 0.46 -8.63 -2.68
N CYS A 113 0.87 -8.68 -1.42
CA CYS A 113 1.71 -9.73 -0.86
C CYS A 113 1.34 -10.04 0.60
N ASN A 114 1.65 -11.25 1.01
CA ASN A 114 1.64 -11.68 2.40
C ASN A 114 3.04 -11.50 3.03
N SER A 115 3.16 -11.84 4.32
CA SER A 115 4.43 -11.73 5.05
C SER A 115 5.54 -12.64 4.50
N GLU A 116 5.22 -13.85 4.04
CA GLU A 116 6.21 -14.82 3.54
C GLU A 116 6.79 -14.33 2.21
N GLU A 117 5.94 -13.89 1.29
CA GLU A 117 6.35 -13.30 0.02
C GLU A 117 7.17 -12.04 0.25
N TRP A 118 6.75 -11.20 1.19
CA TRP A 118 7.47 -9.98 1.50
C TRP A 118 8.85 -10.24 2.12
N LEU A 119 8.99 -11.24 3.01
CA LEU A 119 10.28 -11.62 3.60
C LEU A 119 11.25 -12.18 2.55
N ALA A 120 10.74 -12.84 1.51
CA ALA A 120 11.53 -13.28 0.38
C ALA A 120 11.93 -12.13 -0.57
N HIS A 121 11.11 -11.06 -0.63
CA HIS A 121 11.27 -9.90 -1.51
C HIS A 121 11.11 -8.58 -0.72
N PRO A 122 12.05 -8.25 0.20
CA PRO A 122 11.90 -7.07 1.07
C PRO A 122 11.77 -5.77 0.29
N GLY A 123 10.76 -4.95 0.66
CA GLY A 123 10.47 -3.67 0.01
C GLY A 123 9.46 -3.76 -1.14
N THR A 124 9.06 -4.96 -1.56
CA THR A 124 7.99 -5.14 -2.54
C THR A 124 6.62 -4.71 -2.00
N VAL A 125 5.75 -4.29 -2.90
CA VAL A 125 4.30 -4.12 -2.63
C VAL A 125 3.48 -5.30 -3.16
N GLY A 126 4.16 -6.38 -3.61
CA GLY A 126 3.56 -7.63 -4.04
C GLY A 126 3.52 -7.85 -5.55
N LYS A 127 2.77 -8.87 -5.95
CA LYS A 127 2.47 -9.17 -7.36
C LYS A 127 1.14 -8.57 -7.76
N VAL A 128 1.03 -8.20 -9.04
CA VAL A 128 -0.24 -7.73 -9.60
C VAL A 128 -1.25 -8.88 -9.60
N VAL A 129 -2.38 -8.66 -8.93
CA VAL A 129 -3.49 -9.62 -8.80
C VAL A 129 -4.75 -9.16 -9.53
N LEU A 130 -4.80 -7.88 -9.93
CA LEU A 130 -5.89 -7.31 -10.72
C LEU A 130 -5.33 -6.27 -11.69
N GLY A 131 -5.79 -6.30 -12.96
CA GLY A 131 -5.29 -5.47 -14.05
C GLY A 131 -4.02 -6.04 -14.69
N GLU A 132 -3.57 -5.41 -15.79
CA GLU A 132 -2.32 -5.71 -16.46
C GLU A 132 -1.37 -4.51 -16.26
N LEU A 133 -0.21 -4.74 -15.68
CA LEU A 133 0.80 -3.70 -15.44
C LEU A 133 1.82 -3.67 -16.59
N SER A 134 2.13 -2.45 -17.02
CA SER A 134 3.27 -2.14 -17.88
C SER A 134 4.13 -1.08 -17.20
N VAL A 135 5.45 -1.27 -17.20
CA VAL A 135 6.43 -0.27 -16.77
C VAL A 135 6.98 0.40 -18.02
N LEU A 136 6.69 1.68 -18.21
CA LEU A 136 7.00 2.40 -19.46
C LEU A 136 7.91 3.60 -19.20
N ASP A 137 8.75 3.92 -20.20
CA ASP A 137 9.52 5.15 -20.23
C ASP A 137 8.66 6.37 -20.63
N ASP A 138 9.30 7.55 -20.82
CA ASP A 138 8.61 8.75 -21.21
C ASP A 138 8.11 8.74 -22.68
N ASP A 139 8.66 7.87 -23.51
CA ASP A 139 8.24 7.62 -24.89
C ASP A 139 7.20 6.49 -25.01
N MET A 140 6.63 6.04 -23.87
CA MET A 140 5.66 4.94 -23.77
C MET A 140 6.21 3.61 -24.29
N GLN A 141 7.54 3.37 -24.21
CA GLN A 141 8.14 2.08 -24.55
C GLN A 141 8.31 1.22 -23.30
N PRO A 142 8.06 -0.09 -23.41
CA PRO A 142 8.27 -1.02 -22.29
C PRO A 142 9.73 -1.05 -21.85
N LEU A 143 9.95 -0.93 -20.54
CA LEU A 143 11.26 -1.06 -19.93
C LEU A 143 11.58 -2.52 -19.56
N PRO A 144 12.86 -2.92 -19.56
CA PRO A 144 13.30 -4.22 -19.07
C PRO A 144 12.94 -4.42 -17.58
N LEU A 145 12.89 -5.69 -17.15
CA LEU A 145 12.70 -6.06 -15.76
C LEU A 145 13.82 -5.44 -14.90
N GLY A 146 13.47 -4.89 -13.75
CA GLY A 146 14.37 -4.22 -12.81
C GLY A 146 14.65 -2.76 -13.13
N GLU A 147 14.24 -2.25 -14.28
CA GLU A 147 14.39 -0.83 -14.62
C GLU A 147 13.16 -0.02 -14.18
N PRO A 148 13.34 1.08 -13.43
CA PRO A 148 12.22 1.88 -12.95
C PRO A 148 11.64 2.74 -14.07
N GLY A 149 10.32 2.79 -14.14
CA GLY A 149 9.56 3.62 -15.05
C GLY A 149 8.17 3.94 -14.52
N THR A 150 7.39 4.67 -15.29
CA THR A 150 6.01 4.99 -14.94
C THR A 150 5.13 3.75 -15.00
N LEU A 151 4.35 3.53 -13.96
CA LEU A 151 3.42 2.40 -13.87
C LEU A 151 2.12 2.72 -14.61
N TRP A 152 1.83 1.93 -15.63
CA TRP A 152 0.62 2.02 -16.42
C TRP A 152 -0.20 0.74 -16.27
N PHE A 153 -1.49 0.89 -16.05
CA PHE A 153 -2.40 -0.24 -15.90
C PHE A 153 -3.43 -0.28 -17.02
N LYS A 154 -3.62 -1.44 -17.59
CA LYS A 154 -4.79 -1.75 -18.39
C LYS A 154 -5.82 -2.41 -17.48
N SER A 155 -6.94 -1.75 -17.25
CA SER A 155 -8.01 -2.25 -16.42
C SER A 155 -9.36 -2.13 -17.14
N ALA A 156 -10.35 -2.88 -16.64
CA ALA A 156 -11.72 -2.76 -17.13
C ALA A 156 -12.47 -1.54 -16.58
N THR A 157 -11.83 -0.81 -15.65
CA THR A 157 -12.44 0.35 -14.99
C THR A 157 -11.94 1.62 -15.67
N GLU A 158 -12.86 2.39 -16.21
CA GLU A 158 -12.61 3.75 -16.67
C GLU A 158 -12.85 4.73 -15.51
N PHE A 159 -11.99 5.74 -15.39
CA PHE A 159 -12.18 6.81 -14.43
C PHE A 159 -11.98 8.17 -15.08
N GLN A 160 -12.54 9.21 -14.44
CA GLN A 160 -12.33 10.61 -14.85
C GLN A 160 -12.17 11.45 -13.58
N TYR A 161 -11.21 12.38 -13.59
CA TYR A 161 -11.12 13.39 -12.56
C TYR A 161 -12.27 14.38 -12.68
N HIS A 162 -12.95 14.64 -11.57
CA HIS A 162 -14.13 15.50 -11.57
C HIS A 162 -13.80 16.93 -12.03
N ARG A 163 -14.38 17.37 -13.16
CA ARG A 163 -14.21 18.68 -13.78
C ARG A 163 -12.75 19.01 -14.10
N ASP A 164 -11.92 18.01 -14.39
CA ASP A 164 -10.51 18.16 -14.73
C ASP A 164 -10.16 17.22 -15.90
N GLU A 165 -10.51 17.69 -17.10
CA GLU A 165 -10.30 16.94 -18.33
C GLU A 165 -8.80 16.87 -18.70
N GLU A 166 -8.01 17.89 -18.33
CA GLU A 166 -6.58 17.91 -18.60
C GLU A 166 -5.87 16.83 -17.79
N LYS A 167 -6.13 16.77 -16.49
CA LYS A 167 -5.58 15.72 -15.61
C LYS A 167 -6.04 14.33 -16.01
N THR A 168 -7.30 14.19 -16.44
CA THR A 168 -7.81 12.90 -16.95
C THR A 168 -7.05 12.46 -18.20
N ARG A 169 -6.79 13.39 -19.14
CA ARG A 169 -6.03 13.11 -20.35
C ARG A 169 -4.56 12.75 -20.04
N GLU A 170 -3.91 13.45 -19.11
CA GLU A 170 -2.54 13.14 -18.68
C GLU A 170 -2.43 11.75 -18.00
N ALA A 171 -3.47 11.33 -17.34
CA ALA A 171 -3.56 10.03 -16.69
C ALA A 171 -3.95 8.89 -17.63
N THR A 172 -4.19 9.15 -18.91
CA THR A 172 -4.67 8.17 -19.89
C THR A 172 -3.72 8.12 -21.09
N SER A 173 -3.37 6.91 -21.55
CA SER A 173 -2.57 6.74 -22.78
C SER A 173 -3.28 7.30 -23.99
N SER A 174 -2.52 7.67 -25.03
CA SER A 174 -3.07 8.32 -26.24
C SER A 174 -4.13 7.52 -26.97
N ASP A 175 -4.07 6.18 -26.86
CA ASP A 175 -5.04 5.24 -27.42
C ASP A 175 -6.19 4.89 -26.45
N GLY A 176 -6.16 5.43 -25.21
CA GLY A 176 -7.16 5.19 -24.18
C GLY A 176 -7.10 3.80 -23.52
N SER A 177 -6.11 2.97 -23.87
CA SER A 177 -6.05 1.58 -23.41
C SER A 177 -5.47 1.39 -22.02
N MET A 178 -4.66 2.34 -21.55
CA MET A 178 -3.98 2.28 -20.25
C MET A 178 -4.16 3.57 -19.46
N THR A 179 -4.08 3.45 -18.14
CA THR A 179 -4.18 4.58 -17.22
C THR A 179 -3.08 4.52 -16.16
N THR A 180 -2.71 5.70 -15.63
CA THR A 180 -1.68 5.86 -14.59
C THR A 180 -2.12 6.86 -13.53
N VAL A 181 -1.54 6.77 -12.34
CA VAL A 181 -1.59 7.82 -11.30
C VAL A 181 -0.23 8.50 -11.11
N GLY A 182 0.72 8.20 -12.00
CA GLY A 182 2.06 8.79 -11.99
C GLY A 182 3.01 8.18 -10.97
N ASP A 183 2.69 7.00 -10.45
CA ASP A 183 3.63 6.25 -9.61
C ASP A 183 4.75 5.67 -10.48
N VAL A 184 5.97 5.64 -9.93
CA VAL A 184 7.18 5.10 -10.56
C VAL A 184 7.64 3.86 -9.80
N GLY A 185 8.04 2.84 -10.55
CA GLY A 185 8.48 1.59 -9.96
C GLY A 185 9.03 0.63 -11.00
N TYR A 186 9.39 -0.56 -10.57
CA TYR A 186 9.89 -1.64 -11.43
C TYR A 186 9.32 -2.98 -10.99
N VAL A 187 9.39 -3.95 -11.88
CA VAL A 187 9.05 -5.35 -11.61
C VAL A 187 10.33 -6.17 -11.68
N ASP A 188 10.57 -7.02 -10.67
CA ASP A 188 11.74 -7.93 -10.66
C ASP A 188 11.51 -9.18 -11.53
N ALA A 189 12.53 -10.05 -11.58
CA ALA A 189 12.50 -11.28 -12.39
C ALA A 189 11.44 -12.29 -11.89
N ASP A 190 11.04 -12.19 -10.63
CA ASP A 190 10.04 -13.07 -10.01
C ASP A 190 8.61 -12.48 -10.10
N GLY A 191 8.47 -11.29 -10.71
CA GLY A 191 7.19 -10.62 -10.95
C GLY A 191 6.70 -9.78 -9.77
N PHE A 192 7.55 -9.46 -8.80
CA PHE A 192 7.21 -8.56 -7.70
C PHE A 192 7.41 -7.11 -8.08
N LEU A 193 6.45 -6.27 -7.71
CA LEU A 193 6.45 -4.83 -7.94
C LEU A 193 7.11 -4.10 -6.78
N TYR A 194 7.98 -3.15 -7.12
CA TYR A 194 8.64 -2.22 -6.19
C TYR A 194 8.31 -0.79 -6.59
N LEU A 195 7.90 0.02 -5.63
CA LEU A 195 7.66 1.45 -5.84
C LEU A 195 8.92 2.22 -5.47
N THR A 196 9.35 3.11 -6.34
CA THR A 196 10.50 3.99 -6.10
C THR A 196 10.08 5.40 -5.70
N ASP A 197 9.10 5.99 -6.40
CA ASP A 197 8.57 7.32 -6.07
C ASP A 197 7.27 7.63 -6.85
N ARG A 198 6.84 8.90 -6.77
CA ARG A 198 5.88 9.49 -7.69
C ARG A 198 6.57 10.46 -8.65
N LYS A 199 6.17 10.46 -9.92
CA LYS A 199 6.71 11.37 -10.95
C LYS A 199 6.67 12.84 -10.52
N THR A 200 5.67 13.24 -9.74
CA THR A 200 5.51 14.61 -9.22
C THR A 200 6.49 15.01 -8.12
N PHE A 201 7.15 14.03 -7.45
CA PHE A 201 8.12 14.29 -6.39
C PHE A 201 9.57 14.05 -6.82
N MET A 202 9.78 13.50 -8.01
CA MET A 202 11.10 13.23 -8.55
C MET A 202 11.87 14.53 -8.75
N ILE A 203 13.09 14.59 -8.22
CA ILE A 203 14.03 15.70 -8.39
C ILE A 203 14.98 15.37 -9.54
N ILE A 204 15.06 16.22 -10.54
CA ILE A 204 16.04 16.10 -11.63
C ILE A 204 17.24 16.98 -11.30
N SER A 205 18.41 16.38 -11.08
CA SER A 205 19.65 17.12 -10.85
C SER A 205 20.75 16.63 -11.80
N GLY A 206 21.24 17.52 -12.66
CA GLY A 206 22.32 17.19 -13.60
C GLY A 206 21.99 16.08 -14.61
N GLY A 207 20.69 15.88 -14.93
CA GLY A 207 20.22 14.80 -15.82
C GLY A 207 20.05 13.43 -15.12
N VAL A 208 20.17 13.40 -13.80
CA VAL A 208 19.93 12.19 -12.98
C VAL A 208 18.62 12.36 -12.21
N ASN A 209 17.76 11.36 -12.28
CA ASN A 209 16.54 11.28 -11.48
C ASN A 209 16.91 10.91 -10.04
N ILE A 210 16.50 11.75 -9.09
CA ILE A 210 16.67 11.49 -7.65
C ILE A 210 15.28 11.28 -7.08
N TYR A 211 15.09 10.13 -6.48
CA TYR A 211 13.83 9.76 -5.83
C TYR A 211 13.94 10.05 -4.32
N PRO A 212 13.19 11.05 -3.78
CA PRO A 212 13.33 11.46 -2.38
C PRO A 212 13.11 10.35 -1.35
N GLN A 213 12.45 9.27 -1.73
CA GLN A 213 12.22 8.13 -0.84
C GLN A 213 13.43 7.21 -0.70
N GLU A 214 14.44 7.34 -1.56
CA GLU A 214 15.69 6.58 -1.50
C GLU A 214 16.77 7.29 -0.68
N THR A 215 16.53 8.52 -0.22
CA THR A 215 17.44 9.34 0.60
C THR A 215 16.95 9.49 2.03
#